data_78feb5dee5de1bcebf1df2771d882df9
#
_entry.id   78feb5dee5de1bcebf1df2771d882df9
#
_cell.length_a   1.000
_cell.length_b   1.000
_cell.length_c   1.000
_cell.angle_alpha   90.00
_cell.angle_beta   90.00
_cell.angle_gamma   90.00
#
_symmetry.space_group_name_H-M   'P 1'
#
loop_
_entity.id
_entity.type
_entity.pdbx_description
1 polymer ?
#
loop_
_entity_poly.entity_id
_entity_poly.type
_entity_poly.pdbx_seq_one_letter_code
_entity_poly.pdbx_strand_id
1 'polypeptide(L)' 'MKVLSASEVAEKTSMSVSNIRRMARDKKFPEPFALSENRYGWLESDVDEWISECLRKHHAGGKYAR' A
#
# COMPACT_ATOMS: atom_id res chain seq x y z
N MET A 1 8.97 -13.42 6.11
CA MET A 1 7.99 -12.33 6.29
C MET A 1 8.74 -11.02 6.45
N LYS A 2 8.37 -10.04 5.68
CA LYS A 2 9.05 -8.74 5.73
C LYS A 2 8.06 -7.65 6.08
N VAL A 3 8.48 -6.74 6.95
CA VAL A 3 7.67 -5.61 7.38
C VAL A 3 8.27 -4.33 6.80
N LEU A 4 7.42 -3.49 6.24
CA LEU A 4 7.83 -2.25 5.60
C LEU A 4 7.39 -1.06 6.44
N SER A 5 8.25 -0.05 6.53
CA SER A 5 7.89 1.21 7.14
C SER A 5 7.05 2.04 6.18
N ALA A 6 6.47 3.12 6.67
CA ALA A 6 5.69 4.02 5.82
C ALA A 6 6.55 4.55 4.68
N SER A 7 7.80 4.91 4.97
CA SER A 7 8.71 5.39 3.93
C SER A 7 8.95 4.33 2.87
N GLU A 8 9.15 3.09 3.31
CA GLU A 8 9.40 2.01 2.38
C GLU A 8 8.18 1.70 1.52
N VAL A 9 7.00 1.77 2.11
CA VAL A 9 5.76 1.58 1.36
C VAL A 9 5.61 2.69 0.34
N ALA A 10 5.88 3.92 0.75
CA ALA A 10 5.79 5.07 -0.15
C ALA A 10 6.72 4.88 -1.34
N GLU A 11 7.94 4.44 -1.08
CA GLU A 11 8.91 4.22 -2.13
C GLU A 11 8.46 3.10 -3.07
N LYS A 12 7.97 2.01 -2.49
CA LYS A 12 7.55 0.85 -3.27
C LYS A 12 6.35 1.16 -4.16
N THR A 13 5.46 2.02 -3.69
CA THR A 13 4.24 2.35 -4.44
C THR A 13 4.35 3.67 -5.19
N SER A 14 5.44 4.39 -5.03
CA SER A 14 5.64 5.71 -5.64
C SER A 14 4.59 6.72 -5.19
N MET A 15 4.09 6.56 -3.97
CA MET A 15 3.14 7.49 -3.40
C MET A 15 3.75 8.16 -2.19
N SER A 16 3.16 9.27 -1.76
CA SER A 16 3.64 9.95 -0.56
C SER A 16 3.13 9.22 0.69
N VAL A 17 3.86 9.41 1.79
CA VAL A 17 3.44 8.82 3.07
C VAL A 17 2.07 9.34 3.47
N SER A 18 1.82 10.62 3.27
CA SER A 18 0.52 11.21 3.60
C SER A 18 -0.61 10.53 2.84
N ASN A 19 -0.37 10.28 1.57
CA ASN A 19 -1.37 9.65 0.72
C ASN A 19 -1.64 8.21 1.19
N ILE A 20 -0.58 7.49 1.53
CA ILE A 20 -0.73 6.12 2.01
C ILE A 20 -1.55 6.08 3.29
N ARG A 21 -1.26 6.99 4.22
CA ARG A 21 -2.00 7.03 5.49
C ARG A 21 -3.46 7.36 5.27
N ARG A 22 -3.73 8.30 4.38
CA ARG A 22 -5.11 8.69 4.10
C ARG A 22 -5.86 7.53 3.47
N MET A 23 -5.24 6.86 2.52
CA MET A 23 -5.89 5.72 1.85
C MET A 23 -6.13 4.56 2.81
N ALA A 24 -5.19 4.31 3.71
CA ALA A 24 -5.37 3.26 4.70
C ALA A 24 -6.54 3.59 5.62
N ARG A 25 -6.65 4.86 6.01
CA ARG A 25 -7.75 5.30 6.86
C ARG A 25 -9.08 5.14 6.14
N ASP A 26 -9.09 5.39 4.84
CA ASP A 26 -10.31 5.30 4.03
C ASP A 26 -10.58 3.89 3.54
N LYS A 27 -9.82 2.91 4.02
CA LYS A 27 -9.99 1.51 3.66
C LYS A 27 -9.70 1.23 2.19
N LYS A 28 -8.85 2.04 1.58
CA LYS A 28 -8.47 1.85 0.18
C LYS A 28 -7.05 1.34 0.04
N PHE A 29 -6.41 1.06 1.15
CA PHE A 29 -5.06 0.53 1.19
C PHE A 29 -4.96 -0.34 2.43
N PRO A 30 -4.09 -1.36 2.42
CA PRO A 30 -3.96 -2.23 3.60
C PRO A 30 -3.64 -1.40 4.84
N GLU A 31 -4.23 -1.77 5.96
CA GLU A 31 -4.02 -1.04 7.20
C GLU A 31 -2.69 -1.43 7.82
N PRO A 32 -1.99 -0.47 8.41
CA PRO A 32 -0.77 -0.80 9.12
C PRO A 32 -1.09 -1.48 10.43
N PHE A 33 -0.11 -2.18 10.98
CA PHE A 33 -0.26 -2.78 12.30
C PHE A 33 0.85 -2.28 13.19
N ALA A 34 0.59 -2.28 14.49
CA ALA A 34 1.54 -1.74 15.46
C ALA A 34 2.67 -2.73 15.71
N LEU A 35 3.89 -2.23 15.61
CA LEU A 35 5.08 -3.00 15.97
C LEU A 35 5.49 -2.69 17.39
N SER A 36 5.26 -1.48 17.82
CA SER A 36 5.52 -1.03 19.17
C SER A 36 4.66 0.20 19.39
N GLU A 37 4.84 0.86 20.53
CA GLU A 37 3.98 1.99 20.90
C GLU A 37 3.90 3.06 19.83
N ASN A 38 5.02 3.36 19.17
CA ASN A 38 5.07 4.45 18.21
C ASN A 38 5.49 4.01 16.83
N ARG A 39 5.47 2.71 16.58
CA ARG A 39 5.95 2.19 15.31
C ARG A 39 4.88 1.36 14.66
N TYR A 40 4.60 1.67 13.41
CA TYR A 40 3.64 0.93 12.60
C TYR A 40 4.30 0.46 11.33
N GLY A 41 3.79 -0.60 10.78
CA GLY A 41 4.32 -1.12 9.53
C GLY A 41 3.29 -1.89 8.76
N TRP A 42 3.67 -2.33 7.58
CA TRP A 42 2.84 -3.13 6.70
C TRP A 42 3.59 -4.40 6.35
N LEU A 43 2.87 -5.48 6.20
CA LEU A 43 3.47 -6.68 5.63
C LEU A 43 3.74 -6.44 4.14
N GLU A 44 4.93 -6.79 3.71
CA GLU A 44 5.27 -6.62 2.29
C GLU A 44 4.30 -7.39 1.40
N SER A 45 3.91 -8.59 1.82
CA SER A 45 2.98 -9.40 1.04
C SER A 45 1.64 -8.71 0.85
N ASP A 46 1.17 -7.99 1.88
CA ASP A 46 -0.08 -7.26 1.77
C ASP A 46 0.03 -6.14 0.75
N VAL A 47 1.15 -5.44 0.78
CA VAL A 47 1.38 -4.34 -0.15
C VAL A 47 1.50 -4.87 -1.57
N ASP A 48 2.23 -5.98 -1.73
CA ASP A 48 2.38 -6.60 -3.05
C ASP A 48 1.04 -7.04 -3.61
N GLU A 49 0.20 -7.59 -2.76
CA GLU A 49 -1.12 -8.04 -3.19
C GLU A 49 -1.97 -6.86 -3.62
N TRP A 50 -1.89 -5.75 -2.87
CA TRP A 50 -2.62 -4.54 -3.23
C TRP A 50 -2.17 -4.02 -4.60
N ILE A 51 -0.87 -4.03 -4.84
CA ILE A 51 -0.33 -3.59 -6.13
C ILE A 51 -0.84 -4.51 -7.24
N SER A 52 -0.83 -5.81 -6.98
CA SER A 52 -1.32 -6.77 -7.97
C SER A 52 -2.79 -6.54 -8.29
N GLU A 53 -3.58 -6.20 -7.28
CA GLU A 53 -4.98 -5.88 -7.49
C GLU A 53 -5.16 -4.66 -8.37
N CYS A 54 -4.36 -3.63 -8.13
CA CYS A 54 -4.42 -2.43 -8.94
C CYS A 54 -4.09 -2.74 -10.39
N LEU A 55 -3.09 -3.56 -10.60
CA LEU A 55 -2.67 -3.94 -11.94
C LEU A 55 -3.76 -4.75 -12.64
N ARG A 56 -4.38 -5.66 -11.91
CA ARG A 56 -5.44 -6.48 -12.45
C ARG A 56 -6.64 -5.65 -12.85
N LYS A 57 -7.01 -4.68 -12.02
CA LYS A 57 -8.11 -3.78 -12.32
C LYS A 57 -7.82 -2.94 -13.55
N HIS A 58 -6.59 -2.50 -13.68
CA HIS A 58 -6.17 -1.73 -14.85
C HIS A 58 -6.33 -2.56 -16.12
N HIS A 59 -5.84 -3.79 -16.08
CA HIS A 59 -5.92 -4.66 -17.26
C HIS A 59 -7.37 -4.99 -17.61
N ALA A 60 -8.17 -5.31 -16.60
CA ALA A 60 -9.56 -5.69 -16.82
C ALA A 60 -10.39 -4.50 -17.32
N GLY A 61 -10.18 -3.34 -16.71
CA GLY A 61 -10.97 -2.18 -17.06
C GLY A 61 -10.50 -1.46 -18.31
N GLY A 62 -9.22 -1.55 -18.60
CA GLY A 62 -8.65 -0.85 -19.75
C GLY A 62 -8.80 0.65 -19.66
N LYS A 63 -9.12 1.14 -18.48
CA LYS A 63 -9.47 2.54 -18.33
C LYS A 63 -8.30 3.47 -18.58
N TYR A 64 -7.13 3.05 -18.19
CA TYR A 64 -5.93 3.87 -18.31
C TYR A 64 -5.02 3.42 -19.43
N ALA A 65 -5.52 2.57 -20.28
CA ALA A 65 -4.72 2.09 -21.41
C ALA A 65 -4.40 3.27 -22.33
N ARG A 66 -3.20 3.29 -22.82
CA ARG A 66 -2.75 4.36 -23.67
C ARG A 66 -2.08 3.83 -24.86
#